data_0b4eae7d9250e164883b830ff5325a44
#
_entry.id   0b4eae7d9250e164883b830ff5325a44
#
_cell.length_a   1.000
_cell.length_b   1.000
_cell.length_c   1.000
_cell.angle_alpha   90.00
_cell.angle_beta   90.00
_cell.angle_gamma   90.00
#
_symmetry.space_group_name_H-M   'P 1'
#
loop_
_entity.id
_entity.type
_entity.pdbx_description
1 polymer ?
#
loop_
_entity_poly.entity_id
_entity_poly.type
_entity_poly.pdbx_seq_one_letter_code
_entity_poly.pdbx_strand_id
1 'polypeptide(L)'
;MAAITASMVKELREMSGAGMMDCKKALTETDGDFDKAVEFLREKGLATAVKKAGRIAAEGIVMTTVVDGGKKAAMVEVNAETDFVAKNEVFQTYVKEVVDQIVSSDVQDCLLYTSDAADE
;
A
#
# COMPACT_ATOMS: atom_id res chain seq x y z
N MET A 1 6.59 -31.73 6.61
CA MET A 1 6.91 -30.29 6.62
C MET A 1 7.81 -29.95 5.46
N ALA A 2 7.42 -28.97 4.65
CA ALA A 2 8.28 -28.47 3.59
C ALA A 2 9.45 -27.67 4.20
N ALA A 3 10.66 -27.89 3.68
CA ALA A 3 11.81 -27.12 4.09
C ALA A 3 11.72 -25.70 3.48
N ILE A 4 11.72 -24.68 4.33
CA ILE A 4 11.69 -23.29 3.89
C ILE A 4 13.12 -22.83 3.58
N THR A 5 13.37 -22.56 2.31
CA THR A 5 14.69 -22.13 1.85
C THR A 5 14.79 -20.61 1.79
N ALA A 6 16.03 -20.09 1.85
CA ALA A 6 16.26 -18.64 1.68
C ALA A 6 15.78 -18.12 0.31
N SER A 7 15.85 -18.95 -0.71
CA SER A 7 15.33 -18.65 -2.06
C SER A 7 13.82 -18.43 -2.05
N MET A 8 13.06 -19.29 -1.37
CA MET A 8 11.61 -19.15 -1.22
C MET A 8 11.24 -17.88 -0.48
N VAL A 9 11.94 -17.53 0.58
CA VAL A 9 11.72 -16.29 1.34
C VAL A 9 11.97 -15.06 0.47
N LYS A 10 13.06 -15.08 -0.30
CA LYS A 10 13.38 -13.98 -1.22
C LYS A 10 12.30 -13.80 -2.29
N GLU A 11 11.87 -14.90 -2.91
CA GLU A 11 10.82 -14.88 -3.92
C GLU A 11 9.50 -14.32 -3.37
N LEU A 12 9.07 -14.79 -2.20
CA LEU A 12 7.86 -14.27 -1.56
C LEU A 12 7.98 -12.78 -1.22
N ARG A 13 9.16 -12.35 -0.78
CA ARG A 13 9.42 -10.94 -0.51
C ARG A 13 9.31 -10.07 -1.77
N GLU A 14 9.83 -10.53 -2.89
CA GLU A 14 9.73 -9.83 -4.18
C GLU A 14 8.27 -9.75 -4.65
N MET A 15 7.47 -10.79 -4.40
CA MET A 15 6.05 -10.81 -4.77
C MET A 15 5.17 -9.93 -3.88
N SER A 16 5.42 -9.92 -2.59
CA SER A 16 4.52 -9.30 -1.59
C SER A 16 4.99 -7.94 -1.06
N GLY A 17 6.27 -7.62 -1.20
CA GLY A 17 6.87 -6.43 -0.60
C GLY A 17 6.98 -6.48 0.93
N ALA A 18 6.62 -7.59 1.56
CA ALA A 18 6.68 -7.75 3.02
C ALA A 18 8.12 -7.93 3.52
N GLY A 19 8.34 -7.72 4.81
CA GLY A 19 9.64 -7.94 5.44
C GLY A 19 10.08 -9.40 5.40
N MET A 20 11.39 -9.62 5.40
CA MET A 20 11.98 -10.97 5.28
C MET A 20 11.50 -11.93 6.37
N MET A 21 11.44 -11.47 7.62
CA MET A 21 10.97 -12.30 8.74
C MET A 21 9.48 -12.65 8.63
N ASP A 22 8.68 -11.72 8.14
CA ASP A 22 7.25 -11.94 7.91
C ASP A 22 7.03 -12.97 6.78
N CYS A 23 7.82 -12.88 5.71
CA CYS A 23 7.78 -13.86 4.63
C CYS A 23 8.18 -15.26 5.11
N LYS A 24 9.23 -15.35 5.91
CA LYS A 24 9.66 -16.63 6.50
C LYS A 24 8.55 -17.23 7.37
N LYS A 25 7.94 -16.41 8.23
CA LYS A 25 6.85 -16.85 9.08
C LYS A 25 5.65 -17.31 8.25
N ALA A 26 5.26 -16.55 7.24
CA ALA A 26 4.15 -16.89 6.36
C ALA A 26 4.37 -18.25 5.67
N LEU A 27 5.56 -18.49 5.13
CA LEU A 27 5.91 -19.76 4.49
C LEU A 27 5.91 -20.92 5.49
N THR A 28 6.37 -20.68 6.71
CA THR A 28 6.36 -21.70 7.77
C THR A 28 4.93 -22.08 8.16
N GLU A 29 4.06 -21.09 8.35
CA GLU A 29 2.66 -21.31 8.74
C GLU A 29 1.83 -21.96 7.62
N THR A 30 2.24 -21.79 6.38
CA THR A 30 1.53 -22.35 5.21
C THR A 30 2.24 -23.53 4.57
N ASP A 31 3.26 -24.06 5.24
CA ASP A 31 4.01 -25.24 4.83
C ASP A 31 4.63 -25.10 3.41
N GLY A 32 5.10 -23.89 3.09
CA GLY A 32 5.74 -23.58 1.81
C GLY A 32 4.81 -23.26 0.65
N ASP A 33 3.51 -23.15 0.90
CA ASP A 33 2.50 -22.77 -0.09
C ASP A 33 2.54 -21.24 -0.31
N PHE A 34 2.97 -20.80 -1.50
CA PHE A 34 3.10 -19.38 -1.83
C PHE A 34 1.78 -18.62 -1.84
N ASP A 35 0.73 -19.21 -2.41
CA ASP A 35 -0.57 -18.55 -2.51
C ASP A 35 -1.17 -18.30 -1.13
N LYS A 36 -1.10 -19.30 -0.26
CA LYS A 36 -1.54 -19.16 1.13
C LYS A 36 -0.65 -18.22 1.93
N ALA A 37 0.65 -18.21 1.64
CA ALA A 37 1.58 -17.29 2.29
C ALA A 37 1.28 -15.83 1.94
N VAL A 38 0.94 -15.54 0.69
CA VAL A 38 0.52 -14.20 0.26
C VAL A 38 -0.76 -13.78 0.97
N GLU A 39 -1.74 -14.67 1.07
CA GLU A 39 -2.99 -14.41 1.78
C GLU A 39 -2.74 -14.18 3.29
N PHE A 40 -1.91 -14.99 3.91
CA PHE A 40 -1.49 -14.82 5.30
C PHE A 40 -0.87 -13.44 5.55
N LEU A 41 0.02 -13.00 4.66
CA LEU A 41 0.66 -11.69 4.77
C LEU A 41 -0.35 -10.55 4.58
N ARG A 42 -1.30 -10.71 3.67
CA ARG A 42 -2.36 -9.75 3.44
C ARG A 42 -3.25 -9.58 4.67
N GLU A 43 -3.72 -10.67 5.26
CA GLU A 43 -4.52 -10.65 6.50
C GLU A 43 -3.77 -10.00 7.65
N LYS A 44 -2.49 -10.32 7.80
CA LYS A 44 -1.62 -9.70 8.82
C LYS A 44 -1.46 -8.20 8.60
N GLY A 45 -1.30 -7.78 7.36
CA GLY A 45 -1.22 -6.36 6.98
C GLY A 45 -2.49 -5.61 7.34
N LEU A 46 -3.64 -6.17 7.02
CA LEU A 46 -4.95 -5.58 7.37
C LEU A 46 -5.13 -5.47 8.89
N ALA A 47 -4.79 -6.49 9.65
CA ALA A 47 -4.86 -6.45 11.11
C ALA A 47 -3.94 -5.38 11.71
N THR A 48 -2.77 -5.19 11.14
CA THR A 48 -1.82 -4.15 11.56
C THR A 48 -2.37 -2.76 11.23
N ALA A 49 -2.96 -2.58 10.06
CA ALA A 49 -3.57 -1.32 9.65
C ALA A 49 -4.70 -0.90 10.60
N VAL A 50 -5.56 -1.83 10.98
CA VAL A 50 -6.64 -1.59 11.96
C VAL A 50 -6.08 -1.11 13.30
N LYS A 51 -5.01 -1.74 13.79
CA LYS A 51 -4.38 -1.32 15.05
C LYS A 51 -3.79 0.09 15.00
N LYS A 52 -3.39 0.54 13.83
CA LYS A 52 -2.78 1.86 13.61
C LYS A 52 -3.78 2.94 13.21
N ALA A 53 -5.02 2.58 12.92
CA ALA A 53 -6.04 3.51 12.41
C ALA A 53 -6.31 4.72 13.31
N GLY A 54 -6.10 4.59 14.61
CA GLY A 54 -6.28 5.68 15.56
C GLY A 54 -5.08 6.64 15.70
N ARG A 55 -3.99 6.43 14.98
CA ARG A 55 -2.82 7.31 15.06
C ARG A 55 -3.05 8.61 14.31
N ILE A 56 -2.56 9.71 14.87
CA ILE A 56 -2.66 11.03 14.25
C ILE A 56 -1.65 11.11 13.10
N ALA A 57 -2.14 11.42 11.90
CA ALA A 57 -1.34 11.67 10.72
C ALA A 57 -1.49 13.15 10.31
N ALA A 58 -0.74 14.02 10.98
CA ALA A 58 -0.80 15.47 10.80
C ALA A 58 0.11 15.99 9.68
N GLU A 59 1.09 15.20 9.28
CA GLU A 59 1.98 15.49 8.16
C GLU A 59 1.44 14.87 6.88
N GLY A 60 2.13 15.05 5.77
CA GLY A 60 1.74 14.46 4.49
C GLY A 60 2.15 15.32 3.32
N ILE A 61 1.61 15.02 2.14
CA ILE A 61 1.81 15.81 0.93
C ILE A 61 0.50 16.01 0.18
N VAL A 62 0.43 17.14 -0.51
CA VAL A 62 -0.61 17.43 -1.51
C VAL A 62 0.03 17.31 -2.88
N MET A 63 -0.58 16.56 -3.77
CA MET A 63 -0.08 16.41 -5.13
C MET A 63 -1.20 16.64 -6.13
N THR A 64 -0.86 17.30 -7.24
CA THR A 64 -1.78 17.61 -8.31
C THR A 64 -1.28 17.04 -9.63
N THR A 65 -2.20 16.76 -10.53
CA THR A 65 -1.88 16.41 -11.91
C THR A 65 -2.90 17.03 -12.85
N VAL A 66 -2.45 17.41 -14.04
CA VAL A 66 -3.29 18.00 -15.08
C VAL A 66 -3.05 17.22 -16.36
N VAL A 67 -4.10 16.78 -17.01
CA VAL A 67 -4.06 15.98 -18.24
C VAL A 67 -4.99 16.58 -19.32
N ASP A 68 -4.96 16.01 -20.51
CA ASP A 68 -5.81 16.39 -21.64
C ASP A 68 -5.72 17.89 -22.01
N GLY A 69 -4.50 18.44 -22.00
CA GLY A 69 -4.28 19.83 -22.35
C GLY A 69 -4.94 20.84 -21.40
N GLY A 70 -5.05 20.51 -20.13
CA GLY A 70 -5.64 21.34 -19.10
C GLY A 70 -7.15 21.16 -18.90
N LYS A 71 -7.75 20.20 -19.59
CA LYS A 71 -9.20 19.94 -19.49
C LYS A 71 -9.60 19.07 -18.28
N LYS A 72 -8.66 18.33 -17.75
CA LYS A 72 -8.89 17.42 -16.63
C LYS A 72 -7.75 17.55 -15.62
N ALA A 73 -8.09 17.66 -14.34
CA ALA A 73 -7.10 17.77 -13.28
C ALA A 73 -7.60 17.03 -12.03
N ALA A 74 -6.66 16.61 -11.22
CA ALA A 74 -6.95 16.03 -9.91
C ALA A 74 -5.95 16.56 -8.88
N MET A 75 -6.40 16.59 -7.63
CA MET A 75 -5.61 16.94 -6.46
C MET A 75 -5.87 15.91 -5.37
N VAL A 76 -4.82 15.48 -4.70
CA VAL A 76 -4.94 14.55 -3.57
C VAL A 76 -4.08 15.04 -2.42
N GLU A 77 -4.59 14.88 -1.20
CA GLU A 77 -3.82 15.01 0.03
C GLU A 77 -3.71 13.63 0.67
N VAL A 78 -2.49 13.18 0.91
CA VAL A 78 -2.22 11.93 1.62
C VAL A 78 -1.44 12.25 2.88
N ASN A 79 -2.03 11.92 4.03
CA ASN A 79 -1.46 12.20 5.33
C ASN A 79 -0.52 11.09 5.80
N ALA A 80 0.47 11.47 6.58
CA ALA A 80 1.44 10.57 7.18
C ALA A 80 1.71 10.97 8.63
N GLU A 81 2.22 10.05 9.42
CA GLU A 81 2.50 10.32 10.84
C GLU A 81 3.67 11.29 11.04
N THR A 82 4.66 11.28 10.14
CA THR A 82 5.86 12.11 10.27
C THR A 82 6.23 12.79 8.96
N ASP A 83 6.99 13.88 9.06
CA ASP A 83 7.55 14.58 7.91
C ASP A 83 8.62 13.74 7.18
N PHE A 84 9.29 12.85 7.88
CA PHE A 84 10.25 11.91 7.27
C PHE A 84 9.55 11.01 6.25
N VAL A 85 8.36 10.50 6.58
CA VAL A 85 7.54 9.72 5.65
C VAL A 85 7.11 10.58 4.47
N ALA A 86 6.64 11.79 4.72
CA ALA A 86 6.20 12.71 3.66
C ALA A 86 7.32 13.05 2.67
N LYS A 87 8.56 13.11 3.11
CA LYS A 87 9.74 13.37 2.29
C LYS A 87 10.32 12.12 1.63
N ASN A 88 9.86 10.93 2.02
CA ASN A 88 10.35 9.66 1.49
C ASN A 88 9.95 9.51 0.01
N GLU A 89 10.91 9.11 -0.82
CA GLU A 89 10.72 8.96 -2.26
C GLU A 89 9.68 7.89 -2.61
N VAL A 90 9.64 6.79 -1.88
CA VAL A 90 8.65 5.72 -2.07
C VAL A 90 7.24 6.22 -1.76
N PHE A 91 7.09 6.98 -0.69
CA PHE A 91 5.81 7.60 -0.33
C PHE A 91 5.34 8.59 -1.40
N GLN A 92 6.22 9.44 -1.89
CA GLN A 92 5.91 10.42 -2.94
C GLN A 92 5.51 9.73 -4.25
N THR A 93 6.18 8.65 -4.62
CA THR A 93 5.84 7.82 -5.78
C THR A 93 4.44 7.21 -5.62
N TYR A 94 4.12 6.70 -4.45
CA TYR A 94 2.80 6.17 -4.12
C TYR A 94 1.71 7.24 -4.30
N VAL A 95 1.92 8.43 -3.76
CA VAL A 95 0.94 9.53 -3.86
C VAL A 95 0.75 9.97 -5.32
N LYS A 96 1.84 10.00 -6.09
CA LYS A 96 1.78 10.30 -7.53
C LYS A 96 0.94 9.26 -8.28
N GLU A 97 1.14 7.99 -8.00
CA GLU A 97 0.34 6.91 -8.59
C GLU A 97 -1.15 7.05 -8.22
N VAL A 98 -1.44 7.42 -6.97
CA VAL A 98 -2.83 7.66 -6.52
C VAL A 98 -3.48 8.80 -7.28
N VAL A 99 -2.82 9.95 -7.40
CA VAL A 99 -3.39 11.10 -8.10
C VAL A 99 -3.55 10.84 -9.61
N ASP A 100 -2.62 10.12 -10.21
CA ASP A 100 -2.72 9.71 -11.62
C ASP A 100 -3.87 8.74 -11.84
N GLN A 101 -4.10 7.84 -10.91
CA GLN A 101 -5.25 6.91 -10.95
C GLN A 101 -6.58 7.67 -10.81
N ILE A 102 -6.66 8.64 -9.90
CA ILE A 102 -7.86 9.44 -9.70
C ILE A 102 -8.19 10.24 -10.97
N VAL A 103 -7.21 10.90 -11.58
CA VAL A 103 -7.44 11.72 -12.77
C VAL A 103 -7.86 10.88 -13.98
N SER A 104 -7.43 9.63 -14.06
CA SER A 104 -7.80 8.72 -15.15
C SER A 104 -9.15 8.03 -14.92
N SER A 105 -9.71 8.12 -13.72
CA SER A 105 -11.01 7.53 -13.40
C SER A 105 -12.14 8.51 -13.70
N ASP A 106 -13.30 7.99 -14.11
CA ASP A 106 -14.51 8.79 -14.35
C ASP A 106 -15.42 8.88 -13.11
N VAL A 107 -14.91 8.46 -11.95
CA VAL A 107 -15.65 8.49 -10.71
C VAL A 107 -15.78 9.92 -10.20
N GLN A 108 -17.01 10.36 -9.93
CA GLN A 108 -17.32 11.71 -9.46
C GLN A 108 -17.97 11.74 -8.07
N ASP A 109 -18.11 10.59 -7.43
CA ASP A 109 -18.72 10.46 -6.11
C ASP A 109 -17.65 10.51 -5.03
N CYS A 110 -17.70 11.53 -4.18
CA CYS A 110 -16.75 11.70 -3.09
C CYS A 110 -16.82 10.59 -2.02
N LEU A 111 -17.96 9.95 -1.86
CA LEU A 111 -18.10 8.82 -0.93
C LEU A 111 -17.36 7.60 -1.42
N LEU A 112 -17.35 7.37 -2.74
CA LEU A 112 -16.59 6.27 -3.34
C LEU A 112 -15.08 6.47 -3.14
N TYR A 113 -14.57 7.68 -3.35
CA TYR A 113 -13.16 7.99 -3.11
C TYR A 113 -12.77 7.77 -1.65
N THR A 114 -13.62 8.15 -0.72
CA THR A 114 -13.37 7.95 0.70
C THR A 114 -13.35 6.46 1.08
N SER A 115 -14.27 5.68 0.53
CA SER A 115 -14.36 4.24 0.76
C SER A 115 -13.11 3.51 0.20
N ASP A 116 -12.77 3.78 -1.04
CA ASP A 116 -11.63 3.15 -1.71
C ASP A 116 -10.31 3.46 -1.01
N ALA A 117 -10.14 4.69 -0.56
CA ALA A 117 -8.94 5.10 0.18
C ALA A 117 -8.81 4.39 1.54
N ALA A 118 -9.91 3.99 2.16
CA ALA A 118 -9.91 3.25 3.41
C ALA A 118 -9.59 1.76 3.20
N ASP A 119 -9.94 1.19 2.05
CA ASP A 119 -9.75 -0.22 1.73
C ASP A 119 -8.36 -0.52 1.15
N GLU A 120 -7.71 0.45 0.57
CA GLU A 120 -6.35 0.33 0.00
C GLU A 120 -5.25 0.76 0.97
#